data_8b6a29df09d32f2cb40ba69c85ad47b9
#
_entry.id   8b6a29df09d32f2cb40ba69c85ad47b9
#
_cell.length_a   1.000
_cell.length_b   1.000
_cell.length_c   1.000
_cell.angle_alpha   90.00
_cell.angle_beta   90.00
_cell.angle_gamma   90.00
#
_symmetry.space_group_name_H-M   'P 1'
#
loop_
_entity.id
_entity.type
_entity.pdbx_description
1 polymer ?
#
loop_
_entity_poly.entity_id
_entity_poly.type
_entity_poly.pdbx_seq_one_letter_code
_entity_poly.pdbx_strand_id
1 'polypeptide(L)'
;MRQRWGWTALAVVVVIAGFVGIREYALRKEVELKTENQYQRAFQEVVYHVDSLAEELGKAAVSGSLLQTQKAFADAWRHTESARSGLGQLPVGTIQLSSTEDFLSQVASFTYTLSQTGSHGSSLSDREWALLRDLRDQARFAAEELTRLGGKMAFGKLRWIDVQRESMTTSAMRPEGERTQGAPSNQVTKGLKMLEDGMTRFPTPDFEGVIPPPRKKLPSIPGPEIGTDEAIKIAMEFAGYSIEKGARGKVITTISSEPKSYRVEITPPKGGVSKVWADVSVRGGRVLWMFKESAIGSQTISPATAVAIAKTFLTSQGFQNMREISRRDYQGVSAIGFAYEQNGVLIYPDYVVVRVALDEGRVDGFEGTNYQIFHKIRALKEPELSEAEAREGLNPRLTVVSSGLAVILDDFYREKQVY
;
A
#
# COMPACT_ATOMS: atom_id res chain seq x y z
N MET A 1 51.93 44.87 -15.13
CA MET A 1 51.63 44.14 -13.88
C MET A 1 50.22 43.60 -13.82
N ARG A 2 49.17 44.28 -14.28
CA ARG A 2 47.76 43.84 -14.21
C ARG A 2 47.45 42.49 -14.93
N GLN A 3 48.15 42.21 -16.04
CA GLN A 3 47.89 41.01 -16.83
C GLN A 3 48.42 39.70 -16.17
N ARG A 4 49.43 39.76 -15.37
CA ARG A 4 49.99 38.62 -14.65
C ARG A 4 49.09 38.16 -13.50
N TRP A 5 48.41 39.09 -12.83
CA TRP A 5 47.43 38.79 -11.76
C TRP A 5 46.18 38.07 -12.29
N GLY A 6 45.75 38.35 -13.53
CA GLY A 6 44.66 37.63 -14.14
C GLY A 6 44.94 36.15 -14.38
N TRP A 7 46.17 35.83 -14.82
CA TRP A 7 46.55 34.44 -15.07
C TRP A 7 46.76 33.65 -13.77
N THR A 8 47.24 34.27 -12.70
CA THR A 8 47.33 33.61 -11.39
C THR A 8 45.96 33.36 -10.77
N ALA A 9 45.04 34.31 -10.87
CA ALA A 9 43.66 34.12 -10.42
C ALA A 9 42.97 33.01 -11.20
N LEU A 10 43.14 32.95 -12.51
CA LEU A 10 42.58 31.86 -13.35
C LEU A 10 43.14 30.48 -12.96
N ALA A 11 44.47 30.40 -12.73
CA ALA A 11 45.12 29.15 -12.29
C ALA A 11 44.58 28.66 -10.95
N VAL A 12 44.34 29.56 -9.99
CA VAL A 12 43.75 29.22 -8.68
C VAL A 12 42.32 28.70 -8.84
N VAL A 13 41.51 29.35 -9.68
CA VAL A 13 40.11 28.89 -9.97
C VAL A 13 40.12 27.51 -10.60
N VAL A 14 40.98 27.22 -11.55
CA VAL A 14 41.09 25.90 -12.19
C VAL A 14 41.52 24.82 -11.18
N VAL A 15 42.47 25.13 -10.26
CA VAL A 15 42.91 24.19 -9.21
C VAL A 15 41.75 23.91 -8.23
N ILE A 16 41.02 24.94 -7.81
CA ILE A 16 39.85 24.76 -6.92
C ILE A 16 38.75 23.95 -7.62
N ALA A 17 38.43 24.28 -8.85
CA ALA A 17 37.45 23.53 -9.65
C ALA A 17 37.84 22.05 -9.84
N GLY A 18 39.13 21.80 -10.10
CA GLY A 18 39.70 20.45 -10.17
C GLY A 18 39.58 19.69 -8.86
N PHE A 19 39.93 20.32 -7.73
CA PHE A 19 39.80 19.71 -6.41
C PHE A 19 38.32 19.40 -6.03
N VAL A 20 37.42 20.34 -6.29
CA VAL A 20 35.95 20.12 -6.10
C VAL A 20 35.49 19.01 -6.99
N GLY A 21 35.88 18.97 -8.25
CA GLY A 21 35.49 17.89 -9.18
C GLY A 21 35.97 16.50 -8.75
N ILE A 22 37.23 16.40 -8.25
CA ILE A 22 37.76 15.13 -7.74
C ILE A 22 37.01 14.69 -6.47
N ARG A 23 36.71 15.62 -5.57
CA ARG A 23 35.97 15.34 -4.36
C ARG A 23 34.53 14.88 -4.67
N GLU A 24 33.82 15.57 -5.55
CA GLU A 24 32.48 15.19 -6.01
C GLU A 24 32.49 13.82 -6.68
N TYR A 25 33.47 13.54 -7.53
CA TYR A 25 33.63 12.23 -8.15
C TYR A 25 33.84 11.11 -7.12
N ALA A 26 34.68 11.33 -6.13
CA ALA A 26 34.95 10.36 -5.06
C ALA A 26 33.69 10.09 -4.21
N LEU A 27 32.94 11.14 -3.85
CA LEU A 27 31.71 11.04 -3.09
C LEU A 27 30.62 10.27 -3.89
N ARG A 28 30.46 10.57 -5.18
CA ARG A 28 29.52 9.85 -6.06
C ARG A 28 29.88 8.37 -6.14
N LYS A 29 31.15 8.04 -6.29
CA LYS A 29 31.62 6.67 -6.37
C LYS A 29 31.39 5.90 -5.05
N GLU A 30 31.56 6.56 -3.92
CA GLU A 30 31.27 5.97 -2.60
C GLU A 30 29.76 5.68 -2.43
N VAL A 31 28.88 6.61 -2.82
CA VAL A 31 27.44 6.42 -2.78
C VAL A 31 27.01 5.28 -3.70
N GLU A 32 27.55 5.24 -4.93
CA GLU A 32 27.28 4.13 -5.86
C GLU A 32 27.67 2.77 -5.29
N LEU A 33 28.83 2.66 -4.66
CA LEU A 33 29.28 1.42 -4.03
C LEU A 33 28.38 1.01 -2.85
N LYS A 34 27.97 1.96 -2.02
CA LYS A 34 27.05 1.69 -0.91
C LYS A 34 25.69 1.20 -1.41
N THR A 35 25.16 1.87 -2.42
CA THR A 35 23.89 1.51 -3.05
C THR A 35 23.96 0.14 -3.72
N GLU A 36 25.02 -0.14 -4.48
CA GLU A 36 25.24 -1.46 -5.09
C GLU A 36 25.29 -2.57 -4.04
N ASN A 37 26.06 -2.36 -2.95
CA ASN A 37 26.14 -3.32 -1.85
C ASN A 37 24.78 -3.55 -1.17
N GLN A 38 23.94 -2.52 -1.05
CA GLN A 38 22.60 -2.63 -0.51
C GLN A 38 21.71 -3.49 -1.41
N TYR A 39 21.72 -3.25 -2.72
CA TYR A 39 20.94 -4.05 -3.68
C TYR A 39 21.43 -5.49 -3.75
N GLN A 40 22.75 -5.71 -3.75
CA GLN A 40 23.30 -7.07 -3.72
C GLN A 40 22.89 -7.82 -2.47
N ARG A 41 22.90 -7.16 -1.30
CA ARG A 41 22.42 -7.77 -0.05
C ARG A 41 20.94 -8.11 -0.16
N ALA A 42 20.08 -7.18 -0.56
CA ALA A 42 18.64 -7.40 -0.71
C ALA A 42 18.37 -8.57 -1.69
N PHE A 43 19.10 -8.65 -2.79
CA PHE A 43 18.96 -9.73 -3.73
C PHE A 43 19.39 -11.10 -3.13
N GLN A 44 20.50 -11.15 -2.40
CA GLN A 44 20.94 -12.38 -1.72
C GLN A 44 19.93 -12.82 -0.65
N GLU A 45 19.32 -11.89 0.06
CA GLU A 45 18.23 -12.17 1.00
C GLU A 45 17.01 -12.76 0.28
N VAL A 46 16.62 -12.21 -0.89
CA VAL A 46 15.55 -12.80 -1.72
C VAL A 46 15.90 -14.23 -2.15
N VAL A 47 17.10 -14.46 -2.68
CA VAL A 47 17.56 -15.81 -3.09
C VAL A 47 17.47 -16.77 -1.90
N TYR A 48 18.03 -16.41 -0.76
CA TYR A 48 18.02 -17.25 0.43
C TYR A 48 16.59 -17.57 0.91
N HIS A 49 15.73 -16.57 0.95
CA HIS A 49 14.37 -16.76 1.48
C HIS A 49 13.48 -17.54 0.51
N VAL A 50 13.64 -17.39 -0.81
CA VAL A 50 12.89 -18.19 -1.79
C VAL A 50 13.37 -19.64 -1.79
N ASP A 51 14.66 -19.89 -1.64
CA ASP A 51 15.22 -21.23 -1.50
C ASP A 51 14.73 -21.93 -0.22
N SER A 52 14.82 -21.21 0.91
CA SER A 52 14.29 -21.70 2.20
C SER A 52 12.78 -21.95 2.14
N LEU A 53 12.02 -21.11 1.44
CA LEU A 53 10.59 -21.32 1.22
C LEU A 53 10.34 -22.65 0.50
N ALA A 54 11.07 -22.94 -0.58
CA ALA A 54 10.94 -24.19 -1.31
C ALA A 54 11.25 -25.42 -0.42
N GLU A 55 12.26 -25.29 0.46
CA GLU A 55 12.60 -26.32 1.43
C GLU A 55 11.48 -26.52 2.48
N GLU A 56 10.93 -25.46 3.06
CA GLU A 56 9.87 -25.56 4.07
C GLU A 56 8.57 -26.14 3.48
N LEU A 57 8.18 -25.74 2.26
CA LEU A 57 7.08 -26.38 1.54
C LEU A 57 7.37 -27.88 1.28
N GLY A 58 8.62 -28.22 0.97
CA GLY A 58 9.05 -29.61 0.85
C GLY A 58 8.93 -30.40 2.16
N LYS A 59 9.33 -29.81 3.30
CA LYS A 59 9.20 -30.43 4.64
C LYS A 59 7.73 -30.62 5.01
N ALA A 60 6.88 -29.61 4.76
CA ALA A 60 5.43 -29.72 4.96
C ALA A 60 4.85 -30.88 4.15
N ALA A 61 5.33 -31.08 2.93
CA ALA A 61 4.87 -32.12 2.02
C ALA A 61 5.24 -33.55 2.45
N VAL A 62 6.29 -33.77 3.19
CA VAL A 62 6.74 -35.11 3.62
C VAL A 62 6.50 -35.39 5.10
N SER A 63 6.04 -34.39 5.86
CA SER A 63 5.83 -34.53 7.29
C SER A 63 4.60 -35.40 7.61
N GLY A 64 4.80 -36.40 8.44
CA GLY A 64 3.71 -37.19 9.04
C GLY A 64 3.19 -36.62 10.36
N SER A 65 3.75 -35.53 10.85
CA SER A 65 3.37 -34.90 12.11
C SER A 65 2.68 -33.56 11.89
N LEU A 66 1.46 -33.40 12.40
CA LEU A 66 0.71 -32.16 12.31
C LEU A 66 1.50 -30.95 12.85
N LEU A 67 2.16 -31.11 14.00
CA LEU A 67 2.97 -30.06 14.60
C LEU A 67 4.15 -29.64 13.72
N GLN A 68 4.83 -30.59 13.10
CA GLN A 68 5.94 -30.30 12.20
C GLN A 68 5.45 -29.64 10.90
N THR A 69 4.31 -30.08 10.36
CA THR A 69 3.68 -29.48 9.19
C THR A 69 3.27 -28.04 9.45
N GLN A 70 2.65 -27.76 10.60
CA GLN A 70 2.31 -26.40 11.01
C GLN A 70 3.53 -25.51 11.18
N LYS A 71 4.59 -26.04 11.82
CA LYS A 71 5.85 -25.31 11.94
C LYS A 71 6.45 -24.99 10.57
N ALA A 72 6.48 -25.94 9.66
CA ALA A 72 6.97 -25.74 8.31
C ALA A 72 6.14 -24.67 7.56
N PHE A 73 4.81 -24.64 7.71
CA PHE A 73 3.98 -23.57 7.13
C PHE A 73 4.24 -22.21 7.77
N ALA A 74 4.44 -22.14 9.09
CA ALA A 74 4.77 -20.88 9.75
C ALA A 74 6.14 -20.34 9.31
N ASP A 75 7.13 -21.23 9.15
CA ASP A 75 8.46 -20.89 8.66
C ASP A 75 8.40 -20.49 7.17
N ALA A 76 7.64 -21.20 6.33
CA ALA A 76 7.39 -20.85 4.93
C ALA A 76 6.75 -19.47 4.78
N TRP A 77 5.73 -19.17 5.59
CA TRP A 77 5.13 -17.83 5.62
C TRP A 77 6.16 -16.74 5.93
N ARG A 78 6.98 -16.93 6.97
CA ARG A 78 8.03 -15.97 7.35
C ARG A 78 9.04 -15.76 6.23
N HIS A 79 9.47 -16.83 5.57
CA HIS A 79 10.39 -16.73 4.42
C HIS A 79 9.75 -16.00 3.25
N THR A 80 8.47 -16.24 2.98
CA THR A 80 7.73 -15.55 1.93
C THR A 80 7.67 -14.04 2.17
N GLU A 81 7.33 -13.60 3.39
CA GLU A 81 7.27 -12.17 3.73
C GLU A 81 8.64 -11.50 3.67
N SER A 82 9.69 -12.22 4.07
CA SER A 82 11.06 -11.71 3.95
C SER A 82 11.51 -11.59 2.49
N ALA A 83 11.18 -12.57 1.65
CA ALA A 83 11.45 -12.51 0.20
C ALA A 83 10.73 -11.32 -0.46
N ARG A 84 9.45 -11.09 -0.13
CA ARG A 84 8.68 -9.92 -0.63
C ARG A 84 9.31 -8.61 -0.21
N SER A 85 9.70 -8.50 1.06
CA SER A 85 10.39 -7.30 1.56
C SER A 85 11.71 -7.04 0.84
N GLY A 86 12.51 -8.07 0.62
CA GLY A 86 13.76 -7.98 -0.15
C GLY A 86 13.53 -7.58 -1.61
N LEU A 87 12.53 -8.17 -2.26
CA LEU A 87 12.19 -7.85 -3.64
C LEU A 87 11.79 -6.38 -3.82
N GLY A 88 11.02 -5.83 -2.87
CA GLY A 88 10.64 -4.42 -2.87
C GLY A 88 11.81 -3.43 -2.69
N GLN A 89 12.99 -3.88 -2.27
CA GLN A 89 14.18 -3.06 -2.14
C GLN A 89 15.02 -3.00 -3.42
N LEU A 90 14.74 -3.87 -4.40
CA LEU A 90 15.50 -3.93 -5.65
C LEU A 90 15.02 -2.87 -6.65
N PRO A 91 15.92 -2.30 -7.47
CA PRO A 91 15.56 -1.27 -8.45
C PRO A 91 14.92 -1.88 -9.72
N VAL A 92 13.85 -2.63 -9.54
CA VAL A 92 13.16 -3.38 -10.61
C VAL A 92 12.07 -2.58 -11.33
N GLY A 93 11.96 -1.29 -11.08
CA GLY A 93 10.85 -0.42 -11.53
C GLY A 93 10.51 -0.41 -13.03
N THR A 94 11.38 -0.94 -13.90
CA THR A 94 11.10 -1.15 -15.33
C THR A 94 10.66 -2.57 -15.66
N ILE A 95 10.76 -3.49 -14.71
CA ILE A 95 10.39 -4.90 -14.87
C ILE A 95 9.15 -5.14 -14.02
N GLN A 96 8.07 -5.57 -14.65
CA GLN A 96 6.90 -6.01 -13.92
C GLN A 96 7.13 -7.47 -13.48
N LEU A 97 7.23 -7.69 -12.17
CA LEU A 97 7.34 -9.02 -11.56
C LEU A 97 6.00 -9.48 -10.98
N SER A 98 4.91 -9.18 -11.70
CA SER A 98 3.53 -9.38 -11.23
C SER A 98 3.24 -10.83 -10.88
N SER A 99 3.65 -11.77 -11.73
CA SER A 99 3.42 -13.21 -11.50
C SER A 99 4.24 -13.74 -10.34
N THR A 100 5.46 -13.22 -10.16
CA THR A 100 6.32 -13.55 -9.02
C THR A 100 5.75 -12.98 -7.72
N GLU A 101 5.27 -11.74 -7.73
CA GLU A 101 4.63 -11.10 -6.57
C GLU A 101 3.31 -11.78 -6.21
N ASP A 102 2.48 -12.12 -7.22
CA ASP A 102 1.23 -12.86 -7.04
C ASP A 102 1.48 -14.23 -6.44
N PHE A 103 2.48 -14.97 -6.95
CA PHE A 103 2.91 -16.24 -6.38
C PHE A 103 3.29 -16.11 -4.91
N LEU A 104 4.18 -15.17 -4.56
CA LEU A 104 4.57 -14.96 -3.16
C LEU A 104 3.37 -14.58 -2.28
N SER A 105 2.44 -13.77 -2.79
CA SER A 105 1.22 -13.41 -2.06
C SER A 105 0.31 -14.63 -1.82
N GLN A 106 0.18 -15.50 -2.82
CA GLN A 106 -0.61 -16.73 -2.73
C GLN A 106 0.00 -17.72 -1.72
N VAL A 107 1.32 -17.92 -1.78
CA VAL A 107 2.03 -18.77 -0.82
C VAL A 107 1.89 -18.23 0.60
N ALA A 108 2.05 -16.91 0.80
CA ALA A 108 1.86 -16.30 2.11
C ALA A 108 0.47 -16.59 2.67
N SER A 109 -0.57 -16.40 1.86
CA SER A 109 -1.96 -16.66 2.27
C SER A 109 -2.22 -18.12 2.58
N PHE A 110 -1.72 -19.03 1.75
CA PHE A 110 -1.85 -20.48 1.91
C PHE A 110 -1.17 -20.96 3.19
N THR A 111 0.11 -20.62 3.35
CA THR A 111 0.91 -21.09 4.49
C THR A 111 0.46 -20.49 5.80
N TYR A 112 0.07 -19.19 5.82
CA TYR A 112 -0.53 -18.56 7.00
C TYR A 112 -1.82 -19.29 7.40
N THR A 113 -2.76 -19.48 6.48
CA THR A 113 -4.03 -20.15 6.75
C THR A 113 -3.81 -21.54 7.33
N LEU A 114 -2.96 -22.35 6.71
CA LEU A 114 -2.70 -23.73 7.17
C LEU A 114 -1.89 -23.78 8.48
N SER A 115 -1.05 -22.79 8.76
CA SER A 115 -0.37 -22.70 10.05
C SER A 115 -1.34 -22.45 11.21
N GLN A 116 -2.47 -21.78 10.95
CA GLN A 116 -3.49 -21.45 11.96
C GLN A 116 -4.59 -22.52 12.09
N THR A 117 -4.86 -23.30 11.03
CA THR A 117 -6.00 -24.25 10.98
C THR A 117 -5.76 -25.54 11.77
N GLY A 118 -4.61 -25.74 12.34
CA GLY A 118 -4.24 -26.95 13.07
C GLY A 118 -5.00 -27.27 14.35
N SER A 119 -6.00 -26.46 14.72
CA SER A 119 -6.88 -26.75 15.87
C SER A 119 -7.88 -27.89 15.60
N HIS A 120 -8.01 -28.40 14.39
CA HIS A 120 -9.02 -29.40 14.04
C HIS A 120 -8.50 -30.83 13.80
N GLY A 121 -7.23 -31.11 14.09
CA GLY A 121 -6.74 -32.50 14.19
C GLY A 121 -6.72 -33.33 12.90
N SER A 122 -6.92 -32.71 11.73
CA SER A 122 -6.98 -33.42 10.46
C SER A 122 -5.70 -33.26 9.63
N SER A 123 -5.30 -34.34 8.94
CA SER A 123 -4.31 -34.30 7.86
C SER A 123 -4.80 -33.35 6.75
N LEU A 124 -3.85 -32.83 5.96
CA LEU A 124 -4.19 -32.04 4.77
C LEU A 124 -5.16 -32.82 3.87
N SER A 125 -6.18 -32.14 3.35
CA SER A 125 -7.06 -32.69 2.33
C SER A 125 -6.30 -32.94 1.02
N ASP A 126 -6.83 -33.80 0.15
CA ASP A 126 -6.25 -34.07 -1.17
C ASP A 126 -6.04 -32.79 -1.99
N ARG A 127 -6.94 -31.81 -1.84
CA ARG A 127 -6.85 -30.54 -2.52
C ARG A 127 -5.74 -29.65 -1.95
N GLU A 128 -5.62 -29.57 -0.63
CA GLU A 128 -4.52 -28.85 0.02
C GLU A 128 -3.16 -29.48 -0.34
N TRP A 129 -3.13 -30.80 -0.44
CA TRP A 129 -1.96 -31.55 -0.91
C TRP A 129 -1.59 -31.24 -2.35
N ALA A 130 -2.55 -31.16 -3.25
CA ALA A 130 -2.32 -30.76 -4.65
C ALA A 130 -1.77 -29.34 -4.72
N LEU A 131 -2.38 -28.38 -4.03
CA LEU A 131 -1.90 -27.00 -3.95
C LEU A 131 -0.51 -26.89 -3.37
N LEU A 132 -0.21 -27.62 -2.29
CA LEU A 132 1.12 -27.63 -1.68
C LEU A 132 2.19 -28.07 -2.67
N ARG A 133 1.91 -29.09 -3.48
CA ARG A 133 2.83 -29.57 -4.53
C ARG A 133 3.04 -28.51 -5.61
N ASP A 134 1.99 -27.92 -6.09
CA ASP A 134 2.06 -26.90 -7.15
C ASP A 134 2.85 -25.67 -6.67
N LEU A 135 2.58 -25.20 -5.45
CA LEU A 135 3.30 -24.07 -4.86
C LEU A 135 4.77 -24.40 -4.57
N ARG A 136 5.05 -25.61 -4.13
CA ARG A 136 6.44 -26.08 -3.94
C ARG A 136 7.21 -26.10 -5.27
N ASP A 137 6.60 -26.60 -6.33
CA ASP A 137 7.25 -26.70 -7.64
C ASP A 137 7.50 -25.30 -8.24
N GLN A 138 6.59 -24.37 -8.05
CA GLN A 138 6.78 -22.96 -8.39
C GLN A 138 7.90 -22.34 -7.57
N ALA A 139 7.94 -22.57 -6.25
CA ALA A 139 8.99 -22.06 -5.36
C ALA A 139 10.38 -22.57 -5.77
N ARG A 140 10.50 -23.88 -6.12
CA ARG A 140 11.74 -24.46 -6.62
C ARG A 140 12.19 -23.83 -7.91
N PHE A 141 11.29 -23.65 -8.87
CA PHE A 141 11.60 -22.97 -10.12
C PHE A 141 12.13 -21.54 -9.86
N ALA A 142 11.44 -20.78 -9.00
CA ALA A 142 11.85 -19.42 -8.65
C ALA A 142 13.24 -19.42 -7.97
N ALA A 143 13.49 -20.34 -7.03
CA ALA A 143 14.78 -20.50 -6.36
C ALA A 143 15.93 -20.81 -7.35
N GLU A 144 15.69 -21.73 -8.28
CA GLU A 144 16.67 -22.10 -9.30
C GLU A 144 17.01 -20.92 -10.23
N GLU A 145 16.01 -20.17 -10.70
CA GLU A 145 16.21 -19.02 -11.58
C GLU A 145 16.95 -17.88 -10.85
N LEU A 146 16.54 -17.57 -9.61
CA LEU A 146 17.20 -16.57 -8.79
C LEU A 146 18.66 -16.96 -8.46
N THR A 147 18.90 -18.23 -8.13
CA THR A 147 20.26 -18.74 -7.88
C THR A 147 21.12 -18.65 -9.14
N ARG A 148 20.56 -19.01 -10.31
CA ARG A 148 21.24 -18.86 -11.61
C ARG A 148 21.59 -17.43 -11.93
N LEU A 149 20.68 -16.49 -11.63
CA LEU A 149 20.92 -15.06 -11.81
C LEU A 149 22.01 -14.58 -10.86
N GLY A 150 21.98 -14.97 -9.59
CA GLY A 150 23.00 -14.67 -8.59
C GLY A 150 24.41 -15.15 -9.02
N GLY A 151 24.49 -16.36 -9.55
CA GLY A 151 25.74 -16.89 -10.12
C GLY A 151 26.28 -16.03 -11.27
N LYS A 152 25.41 -15.64 -12.21
CA LYS A 152 25.82 -14.74 -13.33
C LYS A 152 26.27 -13.36 -12.82
N MET A 153 25.65 -12.82 -11.78
CA MET A 153 26.05 -11.57 -11.18
C MET A 153 27.42 -11.66 -10.52
N ALA A 154 27.68 -12.73 -9.77
CA ALA A 154 28.97 -12.95 -9.10
C ALA A 154 30.15 -13.06 -10.09
N PHE A 155 29.98 -13.76 -11.20
CA PHE A 155 31.04 -13.99 -12.19
C PHE A 155 31.08 -12.95 -13.32
N GLY A 156 29.96 -12.29 -13.64
CA GLY A 156 29.77 -11.46 -14.83
C GLY A 156 30.01 -9.98 -14.67
N LYS A 157 30.42 -9.48 -13.49
CA LYS A 157 30.53 -8.04 -13.16
C LYS A 157 29.23 -7.26 -13.41
N LEU A 158 28.08 -7.94 -13.29
CA LEU A 158 26.79 -7.32 -13.44
C LEU A 158 26.44 -6.55 -12.16
N ARG A 159 25.93 -5.33 -12.32
CA ARG A 159 25.62 -4.45 -11.18
C ARG A 159 24.17 -3.98 -11.21
N TRP A 160 23.58 -3.89 -10.05
CA TRP A 160 22.24 -3.34 -9.85
C TRP A 160 22.14 -1.85 -10.18
N ILE A 161 23.21 -1.11 -9.93
CA ILE A 161 23.27 0.31 -10.26
C ILE A 161 23.09 0.58 -11.75
N ASP A 162 23.46 -0.36 -12.61
CA ASP A 162 23.28 -0.23 -14.05
C ASP A 162 21.81 -0.44 -14.45
N VAL A 163 21.06 -1.30 -13.72
CA VAL A 163 19.60 -1.44 -13.84
C VAL A 163 18.89 -0.15 -13.45
N GLN A 164 19.31 0.45 -12.33
CA GLN A 164 18.74 1.71 -11.86
C GLN A 164 18.97 2.85 -12.86
N ARG A 165 20.16 2.95 -13.42
CA ARG A 165 20.47 3.97 -14.45
C ARG A 165 19.64 3.79 -15.71
N GLU A 166 19.46 2.56 -16.15
CA GLU A 166 18.62 2.25 -17.32
C GLU A 166 17.17 2.66 -17.07
N SER A 167 16.64 2.38 -15.88
CA SER A 167 15.31 2.80 -15.46
C SER A 167 15.12 4.31 -15.50
N MET A 168 16.09 5.07 -14.99
CA MET A 168 16.04 6.55 -14.97
C MET A 168 16.14 7.15 -16.37
N THR A 169 16.99 6.64 -17.26
CA THR A 169 17.14 7.14 -18.63
C THR A 169 15.91 6.84 -19.48
N THR A 170 15.30 5.69 -19.29
CA THR A 170 14.07 5.31 -20.00
C THR A 170 12.87 6.17 -19.57
N SER A 171 12.80 6.57 -18.31
CA SER A 171 11.74 7.45 -17.80
C SER A 171 11.90 8.90 -18.24
N ALA A 172 13.12 9.38 -18.45
CA ALA A 172 13.39 10.77 -18.80
C ALA A 172 13.23 11.08 -20.32
N MET A 173 13.25 10.08 -21.19
CA MET A 173 13.26 10.26 -22.65
C MET A 173 11.97 9.92 -23.39
N ARG A 174 10.87 9.52 -22.69
CA ARG A 174 9.62 9.14 -23.36
C ARG A 174 8.46 10.07 -23.06
N PRO A 175 7.69 10.51 -24.08
CA PRO A 175 6.40 11.17 -23.88
C PRO A 175 5.41 10.23 -23.20
N GLU A 176 4.54 10.77 -22.35
CA GLU A 176 3.42 10.06 -21.75
C GLU A 176 2.54 9.45 -22.84
N GLY A 177 2.48 8.15 -22.96
CA GLY A 177 1.60 7.42 -23.89
C GLY A 177 2.16 6.15 -24.49
N GLU A 178 3.48 5.99 -24.62
CA GLU A 178 4.09 4.76 -25.18
C GLU A 178 4.84 3.95 -24.14
N ARG A 179 4.10 3.22 -23.30
CA ARG A 179 4.66 2.18 -22.41
C ARG A 179 4.76 0.84 -23.14
N THR A 180 5.48 0.78 -24.23
CA THR A 180 5.97 -0.49 -24.73
C THR A 180 7.25 -0.87 -24.02
N GLN A 181 7.29 -2.04 -23.41
CA GLN A 181 8.47 -2.62 -22.77
C GLN A 181 9.63 -2.59 -23.78
N GLY A 182 10.61 -1.73 -23.58
CA GLY A 182 11.88 -1.80 -24.33
C GLY A 182 12.54 -3.14 -24.09
N ALA A 183 13.15 -3.72 -25.10
CA ALA A 183 13.90 -4.95 -24.95
C ALA A 183 14.94 -4.78 -23.82
N PRO A 184 15.04 -5.70 -22.85
CA PRO A 184 15.96 -5.59 -21.73
C PRO A 184 17.41 -5.58 -22.24
N SER A 185 18.14 -4.49 -21.99
CA SER A 185 19.52 -4.31 -22.43
C SER A 185 20.51 -4.94 -21.43
N ASN A 186 20.17 -4.96 -20.15
CA ASN A 186 20.98 -5.49 -19.07
C ASN A 186 20.70 -6.98 -18.84
N GLN A 187 21.75 -7.75 -18.53
CA GLN A 187 21.61 -9.18 -18.26
C GLN A 187 20.86 -9.49 -16.94
N VAL A 188 20.90 -8.58 -15.95
CA VAL A 188 20.10 -8.70 -14.73
C VAL A 188 18.61 -8.60 -15.09
N THR A 189 18.25 -7.59 -15.87
CA THR A 189 16.90 -7.38 -16.38
C THR A 189 16.41 -8.59 -17.20
N LYS A 190 17.28 -9.15 -18.03
CA LYS A 190 16.97 -10.40 -18.79
C LYS A 190 16.72 -11.58 -17.86
N GLY A 191 17.53 -11.74 -16.82
CA GLY A 191 17.37 -12.82 -15.85
C GLY A 191 16.07 -12.72 -15.08
N LEU A 192 15.70 -11.51 -14.59
CA LEU A 192 14.43 -11.30 -13.92
C LEU A 192 13.23 -11.49 -14.86
N LYS A 193 13.37 -11.09 -16.13
CA LYS A 193 12.34 -11.38 -17.12
C LYS A 193 12.17 -12.87 -17.37
N MET A 194 13.25 -13.64 -17.41
CA MET A 194 13.16 -15.12 -17.54
C MET A 194 12.43 -15.75 -16.35
N LEU A 195 12.68 -15.25 -15.13
CA LEU A 195 11.94 -15.66 -13.94
C LEU A 195 10.44 -15.36 -14.14
N GLU A 196 10.07 -14.13 -14.48
CA GLU A 196 8.67 -13.70 -14.65
C GLU A 196 7.98 -14.48 -15.77
N ASP A 197 8.60 -14.61 -16.95
CA ASP A 197 8.10 -15.39 -18.10
C ASP A 197 7.94 -16.89 -17.74
N GLY A 198 8.77 -17.40 -16.85
CA GLY A 198 8.67 -18.75 -16.34
C GLY A 198 7.53 -18.90 -15.34
N MET A 199 7.37 -17.95 -14.43
CA MET A 199 6.28 -17.94 -13.45
C MET A 199 4.90 -17.86 -14.11
N THR A 200 4.74 -17.11 -15.20
CA THR A 200 3.49 -17.04 -15.99
C THR A 200 3.09 -18.36 -16.65
N ARG A 201 4.00 -19.33 -16.81
CA ARG A 201 3.69 -20.64 -17.39
C ARG A 201 3.04 -21.62 -16.42
N PHE A 202 3.18 -21.36 -15.14
CA PHE A 202 2.48 -22.18 -14.15
C PHE A 202 0.98 -21.87 -14.18
N PRO A 203 0.13 -22.89 -14.07
CA PRO A 203 -1.30 -22.67 -13.93
C PRO A 203 -1.55 -21.88 -12.66
N THR A 204 -2.52 -20.97 -12.69
CA THR A 204 -2.96 -20.28 -11.48
C THR A 204 -3.54 -21.33 -10.52
N PRO A 205 -2.99 -21.50 -9.31
CA PRO A 205 -3.48 -22.46 -8.37
C PRO A 205 -4.94 -22.18 -7.99
N ASP A 206 -5.76 -23.22 -7.94
CA ASP A 206 -7.15 -23.11 -7.51
C ASP A 206 -7.26 -23.20 -5.99
N PHE A 207 -7.38 -22.06 -5.36
CA PHE A 207 -7.51 -21.93 -3.89
C PHE A 207 -8.96 -22.01 -3.38
N GLU A 208 -9.93 -22.22 -4.23
CA GLU A 208 -11.34 -22.24 -3.82
C GLU A 208 -11.59 -23.29 -2.73
N GLY A 209 -12.08 -22.84 -1.58
CA GLY A 209 -12.35 -23.70 -0.40
C GLY A 209 -11.13 -24.11 0.43
N VAL A 210 -9.91 -23.81 0.02
CA VAL A 210 -8.67 -24.10 0.79
C VAL A 210 -8.17 -22.88 1.53
N ILE A 211 -7.98 -21.81 0.81
CA ILE A 211 -7.80 -20.50 1.41
C ILE A 211 -8.95 -19.61 0.95
N PRO A 212 -9.34 -18.66 1.79
CA PRO A 212 -10.23 -17.62 1.33
C PRO A 212 -9.62 -17.00 0.08
N PRO A 213 -10.44 -16.72 -0.95
CA PRO A 213 -9.94 -16.25 -2.23
C PRO A 213 -8.98 -15.09 -2.03
N PRO A 214 -7.86 -15.02 -2.78
CA PRO A 214 -6.94 -13.89 -2.71
C PRO A 214 -7.77 -12.64 -2.90
N ARG A 215 -7.54 -11.66 -2.05
CA ARG A 215 -8.28 -10.39 -1.90
C ARG A 215 -9.34 -10.23 -2.99
N LYS A 216 -10.61 -10.51 -2.68
CA LYS A 216 -11.72 -10.12 -3.55
C LYS A 216 -11.36 -8.73 -4.07
N LYS A 217 -11.38 -8.52 -5.39
CA LYS A 217 -11.30 -7.16 -5.94
C LYS A 217 -12.15 -6.29 -5.05
N LEU A 218 -11.58 -5.21 -4.52
CA LEU A 218 -12.35 -4.25 -3.72
C LEU A 218 -13.67 -3.98 -4.46
N PRO A 219 -14.80 -3.95 -3.77
CA PRO A 219 -16.07 -3.63 -4.42
C PRO A 219 -15.88 -2.32 -5.20
N SER A 220 -16.33 -2.30 -6.44
CA SER A 220 -16.29 -1.08 -7.23
C SER A 220 -17.31 -0.08 -6.69
N ILE A 221 -16.93 1.18 -6.63
CA ILE A 221 -17.86 2.27 -6.28
C ILE A 221 -19.01 2.26 -7.32
N PRO A 222 -20.28 2.20 -6.88
CA PRO A 222 -21.42 2.15 -7.79
C PRO A 222 -21.65 3.50 -8.48
N GLY A 223 -22.18 3.46 -9.70
CA GLY A 223 -22.54 4.64 -10.48
C GLY A 223 -21.89 4.68 -11.86
N PRO A 224 -22.27 5.65 -12.69
CA PRO A 224 -21.67 5.88 -14.00
C PRO A 224 -20.23 6.44 -13.85
N GLU A 225 -19.46 6.35 -14.92
CA GLU A 225 -18.20 7.06 -15.02
C GLU A 225 -18.46 8.56 -15.28
N ILE A 226 -17.68 9.43 -14.62
CA ILE A 226 -17.76 10.88 -14.76
C ILE A 226 -16.56 11.42 -15.51
N GLY A 227 -16.71 12.59 -16.10
CA GLY A 227 -15.62 13.33 -16.73
C GLY A 227 -14.87 14.25 -15.76
N THR A 228 -13.79 14.83 -16.25
CA THR A 228 -12.94 15.76 -15.48
C THR A 228 -13.69 17.01 -14.98
N ASP A 229 -14.56 17.58 -15.81
CA ASP A 229 -15.31 18.80 -15.45
C ASP A 229 -16.31 18.54 -14.32
N GLU A 230 -16.96 17.38 -14.34
CA GLU A 230 -17.87 16.96 -13.29
C GLU A 230 -17.10 16.67 -11.99
N ALA A 231 -15.93 16.02 -12.08
CA ALA A 231 -15.05 15.79 -10.94
C ALA A 231 -14.60 17.11 -10.28
N ILE A 232 -14.26 18.12 -11.08
CA ILE A 232 -13.91 19.47 -10.57
C ILE A 232 -15.10 20.06 -9.81
N LYS A 233 -16.31 20.01 -10.39
CA LYS A 233 -17.52 20.55 -9.76
C LYS A 233 -17.78 19.85 -8.42
N ILE A 234 -17.77 18.52 -8.38
CA ILE A 234 -17.97 17.73 -7.16
C ILE A 234 -16.94 18.07 -6.10
N ALA A 235 -15.64 18.13 -6.47
CA ALA A 235 -14.57 18.46 -5.55
C ALA A 235 -14.75 19.87 -4.94
N MET A 236 -15.13 20.86 -5.77
CA MET A 236 -15.36 22.24 -5.33
C MET A 236 -16.54 22.35 -4.39
N GLU A 237 -17.67 21.72 -4.72
CA GLU A 237 -18.87 21.70 -3.89
C GLU A 237 -18.60 21.08 -2.52
N PHE A 238 -17.95 19.90 -2.51
CA PHE A 238 -17.57 19.20 -1.27
C PHE A 238 -16.64 20.03 -0.39
N ALA A 239 -15.67 20.72 -0.99
CA ALA A 239 -14.75 21.60 -0.28
C ALA A 239 -15.35 22.93 0.18
N GLY A 240 -16.59 23.25 -0.22
CA GLY A 240 -17.30 24.49 0.09
C GLY A 240 -16.92 25.67 -0.80
N TYR A 241 -16.45 25.41 -2.03
CA TYR A 241 -16.07 26.44 -3.00
C TYR A 241 -16.97 26.42 -4.23
N SER A 242 -17.07 27.56 -4.92
CA SER A 242 -17.75 27.66 -6.21
C SER A 242 -17.01 28.57 -7.17
N ILE A 243 -17.18 28.31 -8.48
CA ILE A 243 -16.62 29.14 -9.54
C ILE A 243 -17.16 30.57 -9.48
N GLU A 244 -18.45 30.72 -9.18
CA GLU A 244 -19.13 32.02 -9.07
C GLU A 244 -18.50 32.93 -8.00
N LYS A 245 -17.95 32.32 -6.95
CA LYS A 245 -17.25 33.02 -5.86
C LYS A 245 -15.74 33.20 -6.15
N GLY A 246 -15.30 32.92 -7.38
CA GLY A 246 -13.93 33.17 -7.84
C GLY A 246 -12.93 32.03 -7.57
N ALA A 247 -13.37 30.88 -7.11
CA ALA A 247 -12.51 29.70 -7.00
C ALA A 247 -12.25 29.07 -8.38
N ARG A 248 -11.11 28.43 -8.55
CA ARG A 248 -10.72 27.72 -9.78
C ARG A 248 -10.32 26.30 -9.45
N GLY A 249 -10.82 25.34 -10.21
CA GLY A 249 -10.45 23.93 -10.12
C GLY A 249 -9.80 23.41 -11.39
N LYS A 250 -8.89 22.45 -11.26
CA LYS A 250 -8.31 21.70 -12.38
C LYS A 250 -7.96 20.29 -11.94
N VAL A 251 -8.11 19.31 -12.84
CA VAL A 251 -7.56 17.97 -12.65
C VAL A 251 -6.06 18.04 -12.90
N ILE A 252 -5.25 17.59 -11.95
CA ILE A 252 -3.78 17.58 -12.06
C ILE A 252 -3.24 16.19 -12.43
N THR A 253 -3.95 15.11 -12.07
CA THR A 253 -3.58 13.75 -12.45
C THR A 253 -4.77 12.79 -12.29
N THR A 254 -4.67 11.63 -12.94
CA THR A 254 -5.58 10.50 -12.72
C THR A 254 -4.84 9.42 -11.96
N ILE A 255 -5.39 9.00 -10.83
CA ILE A 255 -4.86 7.93 -10.00
C ILE A 255 -5.41 6.61 -10.55
N SER A 256 -4.51 5.72 -10.97
CA SER A 256 -4.86 4.44 -11.62
C SER A 256 -5.12 3.29 -10.66
N SER A 257 -4.73 3.44 -9.37
CA SER A 257 -5.04 2.44 -8.33
C SER A 257 -6.55 2.40 -8.06
N GLU A 258 -7.07 1.24 -7.66
CA GLU A 258 -8.47 1.10 -7.29
C GLU A 258 -8.76 1.70 -5.88
N PRO A 259 -9.82 2.50 -5.75
CA PRO A 259 -10.70 2.98 -6.82
C PRO A 259 -10.02 4.07 -7.66
N LYS A 260 -10.14 3.96 -9.00
CA LYS A 260 -9.62 5.01 -9.90
C LYS A 260 -10.23 6.36 -9.56
N SER A 261 -9.41 7.40 -9.54
CA SER A 261 -9.87 8.73 -9.15
C SER A 261 -9.14 9.86 -9.91
N TYR A 262 -9.81 10.99 -10.02
CA TYR A 262 -9.21 12.24 -10.47
C TYR A 262 -8.72 13.04 -9.26
N ARG A 263 -7.46 13.44 -9.27
CA ARG A 263 -6.95 14.40 -8.30
C ARG A 263 -7.21 15.82 -8.79
N VAL A 264 -8.05 16.52 -8.07
CA VAL A 264 -8.45 17.90 -8.37
C VAL A 264 -7.67 18.85 -7.45
N GLU A 265 -7.01 19.84 -8.04
CA GLU A 265 -6.45 21.00 -7.34
C GLU A 265 -7.46 22.16 -7.43
N ILE A 266 -7.84 22.71 -6.28
CA ILE A 266 -8.71 23.89 -6.19
C ILE A 266 -7.87 25.05 -5.66
N THR A 267 -7.88 26.17 -6.38
CA THR A 267 -7.33 27.45 -5.94
C THR A 267 -8.48 28.30 -5.40
N PRO A 268 -8.57 28.52 -4.06
CA PRO A 268 -9.59 29.36 -3.48
C PRO A 268 -9.46 30.82 -3.91
N PRO A 269 -10.53 31.62 -3.82
CA PRO A 269 -10.38 33.07 -3.87
C PRO A 269 -9.50 33.54 -2.71
N LYS A 270 -8.93 34.75 -2.79
CA LYS A 270 -8.02 35.27 -1.75
C LYS A 270 -8.58 35.07 -0.33
N GLY A 271 -7.79 34.39 0.53
CA GLY A 271 -8.17 34.04 1.92
C GLY A 271 -7.13 33.12 2.56
N GLY A 272 -7.35 32.67 3.79
CA GLY A 272 -6.39 31.93 4.61
C GLY A 272 -6.02 30.49 4.16
N VAL A 273 -6.70 29.93 3.14
CA VAL A 273 -6.38 28.63 2.53
C VAL A 273 -5.63 28.87 1.24
N SER A 274 -4.45 28.25 1.11
CA SER A 274 -3.58 28.43 -0.08
C SER A 274 -4.08 27.56 -1.24
N LYS A 275 -4.31 26.28 -0.99
CA LYS A 275 -4.78 25.30 -1.96
C LYS A 275 -5.64 24.23 -1.31
N VAL A 276 -6.46 23.58 -2.12
CA VAL A 276 -7.21 22.40 -1.72
C VAL A 276 -6.98 21.31 -2.75
N TRP A 277 -6.75 20.10 -2.28
CA TRP A 277 -6.73 18.92 -3.12
C TRP A 277 -7.86 17.99 -2.73
N ALA A 278 -8.47 17.36 -3.72
CA ALA A 278 -9.48 16.34 -3.50
C ALA A 278 -9.32 15.22 -4.54
N ASP A 279 -9.52 13.99 -4.10
CA ASP A 279 -9.60 12.82 -4.97
C ASP A 279 -11.07 12.47 -5.16
N VAL A 280 -11.52 12.48 -6.41
CA VAL A 280 -12.91 12.15 -6.79
C VAL A 280 -12.88 10.89 -7.63
N SER A 281 -13.63 9.86 -7.21
CA SER A 281 -13.69 8.59 -7.94
C SER A 281 -14.19 8.79 -9.37
N VAL A 282 -13.52 8.16 -10.34
CA VAL A 282 -13.94 8.15 -11.75
C VAL A 282 -15.34 7.55 -11.88
N ARG A 283 -15.64 6.52 -11.08
CA ARG A 283 -16.94 5.88 -11.05
C ARG A 283 -17.76 6.39 -9.89
N GLY A 284 -18.99 6.82 -10.16
CA GLY A 284 -19.94 7.30 -9.17
C GLY A 284 -19.68 8.71 -8.63
N GLY A 285 -18.57 9.39 -9.00
CA GLY A 285 -18.31 10.78 -8.61
C GLY A 285 -18.26 11.00 -7.09
N ARG A 286 -17.62 10.11 -6.34
CA ARG A 286 -17.56 10.21 -4.88
C ARG A 286 -16.24 10.84 -4.45
N VAL A 287 -16.28 11.78 -3.50
CA VAL A 287 -15.07 12.30 -2.87
C VAL A 287 -14.51 11.23 -1.95
N LEU A 288 -13.28 10.82 -2.23
CA LEU A 288 -12.54 9.80 -1.48
C LEU A 288 -11.69 10.44 -0.39
N TRP A 289 -11.04 11.53 -0.73
CA TRP A 289 -10.10 12.24 0.11
C TRP A 289 -10.12 13.74 -0.20
N MET A 290 -9.86 14.58 0.82
CA MET A 290 -9.69 16.02 0.66
C MET A 290 -8.69 16.54 1.69
N PHE A 291 -7.89 17.52 1.27
CA PHE A 291 -6.97 18.25 2.14
C PHE A 291 -6.93 19.74 1.76
N LYS A 292 -7.04 20.63 2.77
CA LYS A 292 -6.90 22.08 2.63
C LYS A 292 -5.58 22.53 3.24
N GLU A 293 -4.70 23.09 2.41
CA GLU A 293 -3.44 23.66 2.86
C GLU A 293 -3.69 25.03 3.50
N SER A 294 -3.47 25.11 4.80
CA SER A 294 -3.58 26.36 5.55
C SER A 294 -2.60 26.37 6.72
N ALA A 295 -2.13 27.55 7.10
CA ALA A 295 -1.44 27.71 8.36
C ALA A 295 -2.45 27.45 9.52
N ILE A 296 -1.97 26.79 10.56
CA ILE A 296 -2.75 26.52 11.78
C ILE A 296 -2.24 27.49 12.85
N GLY A 297 -3.15 28.27 13.38
CA GLY A 297 -2.89 29.24 14.44
C GLY A 297 -2.91 28.61 15.84
N SER A 298 -2.95 29.44 16.86
CA SER A 298 -3.10 28.99 18.24
C SER A 298 -4.48 28.36 18.45
N GLN A 299 -4.54 27.30 19.23
CA GLN A 299 -5.79 26.62 19.54
C GLN A 299 -6.75 27.52 20.27
N THR A 300 -7.97 27.68 19.74
CA THR A 300 -9.07 28.47 20.32
C THR A 300 -10.29 27.64 20.64
N ILE A 301 -10.46 26.48 20.01
CA ILE A 301 -11.59 25.59 20.24
C ILE A 301 -11.17 24.30 20.94
N SER A 302 -12.10 23.73 21.70
CA SER A 302 -11.88 22.48 22.41
C SER A 302 -11.96 21.28 21.42
N PRO A 303 -11.28 20.17 21.71
CA PRO A 303 -11.46 18.94 20.95
C PRO A 303 -12.92 18.43 20.90
N ALA A 304 -13.70 18.65 21.95
CA ALA A 304 -15.12 18.31 21.97
C ALA A 304 -15.93 19.17 20.96
N THR A 305 -15.61 20.45 20.83
CA THR A 305 -16.19 21.32 19.80
C THR A 305 -15.81 20.85 18.40
N ALA A 306 -14.57 20.39 18.20
CA ALA A 306 -14.13 19.85 16.93
C ALA A 306 -14.95 18.61 16.50
N VAL A 307 -15.34 17.75 17.45
CA VAL A 307 -16.23 16.61 17.16
C VAL A 307 -17.61 17.07 16.66
N ALA A 308 -18.18 18.09 17.28
CA ALA A 308 -19.46 18.64 16.85
C ALA A 308 -19.39 19.25 15.43
N ILE A 309 -18.30 19.98 15.13
CA ILE A 309 -18.03 20.53 13.81
C ILE A 309 -17.91 19.40 12.77
N ALA A 310 -17.13 18.37 13.07
CA ALA A 310 -16.95 17.22 12.18
C ALA A 310 -18.27 16.48 11.90
N LYS A 311 -19.11 16.27 12.91
CA LYS A 311 -20.46 15.70 12.75
C LYS A 311 -21.36 16.56 11.86
N THR A 312 -21.36 17.88 12.07
CA THR A 312 -22.12 18.80 11.23
C THR A 312 -21.65 18.74 9.77
N PHE A 313 -20.34 18.73 9.56
CA PHE A 313 -19.77 18.55 8.22
C PHE A 313 -20.22 17.25 7.58
N LEU A 314 -20.06 16.11 8.26
CA LEU A 314 -20.48 14.81 7.74
C LEU A 314 -21.96 14.78 7.36
N THR A 315 -22.83 15.31 8.24
CA THR A 315 -24.26 15.39 7.96
C THR A 315 -24.56 16.25 6.74
N SER A 316 -23.88 17.40 6.58
CA SER A 316 -24.03 18.27 5.40
C SER A 316 -23.57 17.64 4.10
N GLN A 317 -22.62 16.69 4.17
CA GLN A 317 -22.10 15.93 3.03
C GLN A 317 -22.88 14.61 2.79
N GLY A 318 -23.97 14.38 3.53
CA GLY A 318 -24.85 13.21 3.33
C GLY A 318 -24.44 11.96 4.12
N PHE A 319 -23.41 12.02 4.96
CA PHE A 319 -23.02 10.92 5.84
C PHE A 319 -23.94 10.92 7.08
N GLN A 320 -24.92 10.02 7.09
CA GLN A 320 -25.87 9.89 8.20
C GLN A 320 -25.43 8.83 9.20
N ASN A 321 -25.93 8.91 10.45
CA ASN A 321 -25.73 7.92 11.50
C ASN A 321 -24.22 7.59 11.77
N MET A 322 -23.38 8.62 11.73
CA MET A 322 -21.94 8.48 11.97
C MET A 322 -21.64 8.65 13.46
N ARG A 323 -21.10 7.61 14.10
CA ARG A 323 -20.70 7.59 15.50
C ARG A 323 -19.19 7.75 15.63
N GLU A 324 -18.74 8.63 16.52
CA GLU A 324 -17.33 8.77 16.87
C GLU A 324 -16.76 7.47 17.43
N ILE A 325 -15.65 7.00 16.86
CA ILE A 325 -14.96 5.78 17.28
C ILE A 325 -13.52 6.05 17.74
N SER A 326 -12.92 7.14 17.29
CA SER A 326 -11.55 7.49 17.66
C SER A 326 -11.32 8.99 17.53
N ARG A 327 -10.36 9.51 18.30
CA ARG A 327 -9.89 10.88 18.18
C ARG A 327 -8.38 10.92 18.48
N ARG A 328 -7.66 11.71 17.70
CA ARG A 328 -6.25 12.01 17.93
C ARG A 328 -6.01 13.51 17.75
N ASP A 329 -5.57 14.16 18.82
CA ASP A 329 -5.24 15.58 18.82
C ASP A 329 -3.72 15.74 18.69
N TYR A 330 -3.26 16.56 17.74
CA TYR A 330 -1.84 16.84 17.51
C TYR A 330 -1.65 18.16 16.76
N GLN A 331 -0.64 18.92 17.15
CA GLN A 331 -0.20 20.14 16.45
C GLN A 331 -1.33 21.11 16.06
N GLY A 332 -2.30 21.33 16.95
CA GLY A 332 -3.42 22.24 16.70
C GLY A 332 -4.51 21.66 15.78
N VAL A 333 -4.52 20.35 15.55
CA VAL A 333 -5.52 19.65 14.74
C VAL A 333 -6.13 18.51 15.53
N SER A 334 -7.42 18.27 15.34
CA SER A 334 -8.12 17.07 15.81
C SER A 334 -8.49 16.19 14.61
N ALA A 335 -7.92 14.99 14.54
CA ALA A 335 -8.33 13.95 13.58
C ALA A 335 -9.32 13.01 14.26
N ILE A 336 -10.55 12.99 13.76
CA ILE A 336 -11.69 12.31 14.38
C ILE A 336 -12.21 11.24 13.45
N GLY A 337 -12.17 9.99 13.91
CA GLY A 337 -12.71 8.83 13.20
C GLY A 337 -14.17 8.59 13.56
N PHE A 338 -14.98 8.34 12.54
CA PHE A 338 -16.38 7.98 12.67
C PHE A 338 -16.67 6.69 11.91
N ALA A 339 -17.50 5.82 12.46
CA ALA A 339 -18.05 4.67 11.78
C ALA A 339 -19.57 4.80 11.64
N TYR A 340 -20.12 4.23 10.58
CA TYR A 340 -21.57 4.15 10.41
C TYR A 340 -22.19 3.25 11.48
N GLU A 341 -23.30 3.67 12.04
CA GLU A 341 -24.06 2.88 13.01
C GLU A 341 -25.41 2.46 12.41
N GLN A 342 -25.66 1.16 12.38
CA GLN A 342 -26.91 0.58 11.91
C GLN A 342 -27.55 -0.24 13.02
N ASN A 343 -28.74 0.19 13.52
CA ASN A 343 -29.50 -0.50 14.57
C ASN A 343 -28.66 -0.79 15.84
N GLY A 344 -27.80 0.16 16.26
CA GLY A 344 -26.94 0.00 17.42
C GLY A 344 -25.66 -0.79 17.18
N VAL A 345 -25.43 -1.32 15.97
CA VAL A 345 -24.23 -2.05 15.58
C VAL A 345 -23.28 -1.12 14.83
N LEU A 346 -22.02 -1.02 15.27
CA LEU A 346 -20.99 -0.25 14.60
C LEU A 346 -20.47 -0.98 13.36
N ILE A 347 -20.44 -0.30 12.24
CA ILE A 347 -19.98 -0.86 10.97
C ILE A 347 -18.58 -0.29 10.66
N TYR A 348 -17.55 -0.94 11.15
CA TYR A 348 -16.17 -0.47 10.99
C TYR A 348 -15.67 -0.38 9.53
N PRO A 349 -16.11 -1.22 8.58
CA PRO A 349 -15.78 -1.01 7.17
C PRO A 349 -16.24 0.35 6.61
N ASP A 350 -17.32 0.89 7.16
CA ASP A 350 -17.95 2.14 6.72
C ASP A 350 -17.42 3.31 7.56
N TYR A 351 -16.10 3.46 7.66
CA TYR A 351 -15.54 4.54 8.46
C TYR A 351 -15.05 5.71 7.59
N VAL A 352 -15.04 6.88 8.21
CA VAL A 352 -14.46 8.11 7.68
C VAL A 352 -13.60 8.79 8.74
N VAL A 353 -12.64 9.59 8.30
CA VAL A 353 -11.86 10.47 9.17
C VAL A 353 -12.08 11.92 8.75
N VAL A 354 -12.41 12.76 9.71
CA VAL A 354 -12.52 14.22 9.52
C VAL A 354 -11.44 14.90 10.35
N ARG A 355 -10.70 15.77 9.71
CA ARG A 355 -9.67 16.56 10.33
C ARG A 355 -10.15 18.00 10.51
N VAL A 356 -10.07 18.50 11.74
CA VAL A 356 -10.53 19.84 12.13
C VAL A 356 -9.37 20.63 12.72
N ALA A 357 -9.08 21.79 12.16
CA ALA A 357 -8.11 22.73 12.72
C ALA A 357 -8.69 23.39 13.98
N LEU A 358 -7.94 23.36 15.08
CA LEU A 358 -8.40 23.81 16.40
C LEU A 358 -8.25 25.32 16.63
N ASP A 359 -7.76 26.07 15.66
CA ASP A 359 -7.69 27.53 15.68
C ASP A 359 -9.04 28.17 15.33
N GLU A 360 -9.66 27.79 14.22
CA GLU A 360 -10.89 28.39 13.70
C GLU A 360 -12.05 27.39 13.58
N GLY A 361 -11.85 26.11 13.88
CA GLY A 361 -12.85 25.07 13.67
C GLY A 361 -13.06 24.71 12.20
N ARG A 362 -12.11 24.98 11.35
CA ARG A 362 -12.19 24.67 9.93
C ARG A 362 -11.95 23.18 9.70
N VAL A 363 -12.83 22.54 8.93
CA VAL A 363 -12.55 21.20 8.38
C VAL A 363 -11.49 21.35 7.29
N ASP A 364 -10.28 20.84 7.54
CA ASP A 364 -9.13 20.93 6.65
C ASP A 364 -8.73 19.58 6.06
N GLY A 365 -9.37 18.47 6.45
CA GLY A 365 -9.14 17.17 5.87
C GLY A 365 -10.33 16.24 5.98
N PHE A 366 -10.43 15.34 5.00
CA PHE A 366 -11.44 14.29 4.93
C PHE A 366 -10.83 13.03 4.28
N GLU A 367 -11.10 11.88 4.86
CA GLU A 367 -10.78 10.57 4.29
C GLU A 367 -12.02 9.68 4.42
N GLY A 368 -12.54 9.23 3.29
CA GLY A 368 -13.78 8.45 3.23
C GLY A 368 -13.76 7.31 2.23
N THR A 369 -12.58 6.93 1.72
CA THR A 369 -12.42 5.88 0.70
C THR A 369 -13.12 4.60 1.11
N ASN A 370 -12.91 4.13 2.35
CA ASN A 370 -13.53 2.90 2.83
C ASN A 370 -15.06 2.99 2.87
N TYR A 371 -15.59 4.11 3.36
CA TYR A 371 -17.05 4.31 3.33
C TYR A 371 -17.61 4.21 1.90
N GLN A 372 -16.96 4.87 0.94
CA GLN A 372 -17.44 4.88 -0.44
C GLN A 372 -17.37 3.50 -1.12
N ILE A 373 -16.45 2.63 -0.67
CA ILE A 373 -16.28 1.27 -1.20
C ILE A 373 -17.24 0.28 -0.53
N PHE A 374 -17.40 0.35 0.80
CA PHE A 374 -18.03 -0.72 1.59
C PHE A 374 -19.43 -0.37 2.07
N HIS A 375 -19.83 0.91 2.06
CA HIS A 375 -21.12 1.32 2.61
C HIS A 375 -22.30 0.69 1.88
N LYS A 376 -23.11 0.00 2.65
CA LYS A 376 -24.39 -0.59 2.24
C LYS A 376 -25.25 -0.82 3.50
N ILE A 377 -26.55 -0.92 3.32
CA ILE A 377 -27.43 -1.43 4.36
C ILE A 377 -27.24 -2.94 4.46
N ARG A 378 -27.02 -3.44 5.67
CA ARG A 378 -26.74 -4.85 5.95
C ARG A 378 -27.92 -5.55 6.61
N ALA A 379 -28.15 -6.81 6.24
CA ALA A 379 -29.03 -7.70 6.98
C ALA A 379 -28.25 -8.23 8.20
N LEU A 380 -28.31 -7.48 9.31
CA LEU A 380 -27.67 -7.87 10.56
C LEU A 380 -28.42 -9.06 11.19
N LYS A 381 -27.65 -10.03 11.69
CA LYS A 381 -28.22 -11.21 12.36
C LYS A 381 -28.20 -10.98 13.88
N GLU A 382 -29.03 -11.72 14.59
CA GLU A 382 -28.90 -11.86 16.04
C GLU A 382 -27.51 -12.49 16.34
N PRO A 383 -26.77 -11.97 17.35
CA PRO A 383 -25.48 -12.50 17.69
C PRO A 383 -25.60 -13.94 18.22
N GLU A 384 -24.67 -14.83 17.80
CA GLU A 384 -24.61 -16.21 18.27
C GLU A 384 -24.14 -16.33 19.73
N LEU A 385 -23.36 -15.36 20.20
CA LEU A 385 -22.89 -15.26 21.58
C LEU A 385 -23.50 -14.04 22.24
N SER A 386 -23.78 -14.14 23.52
CA SER A 386 -24.09 -12.98 24.34
C SER A 386 -22.83 -12.18 24.65
N GLU A 387 -22.97 -10.93 25.06
CA GLU A 387 -21.84 -10.09 25.48
C GLU A 387 -21.08 -10.71 26.66
N ALA A 388 -21.78 -11.38 27.59
CA ALA A 388 -21.16 -12.06 28.74
C ALA A 388 -20.28 -13.22 28.29
N GLU A 389 -20.76 -14.08 27.41
CA GLU A 389 -19.99 -15.20 26.85
C GLU A 389 -18.79 -14.71 26.03
N ALA A 390 -18.94 -13.63 25.25
CA ALA A 390 -17.82 -13.04 24.53
C ALA A 390 -16.73 -12.50 25.47
N ARG A 391 -17.10 -11.96 26.65
CA ARG A 391 -16.16 -11.49 27.67
C ARG A 391 -15.39 -12.63 28.36
N GLU A 392 -15.95 -13.82 28.47
CA GLU A 392 -15.26 -14.99 29.05
C GLU A 392 -14.01 -15.39 28.27
N GLY A 393 -13.98 -15.09 26.95
CA GLY A 393 -12.82 -15.32 26.09
C GLY A 393 -11.67 -14.30 26.28
N LEU A 394 -11.85 -13.26 27.06
CA LEU A 394 -10.83 -12.22 27.26
C LEU A 394 -9.82 -12.63 28.34
N ASN A 395 -8.58 -12.15 28.17
CA ASN A 395 -7.56 -12.31 29.20
C ASN A 395 -8.02 -11.62 30.50
N PRO A 396 -8.07 -12.36 31.68
CA PRO A 396 -8.58 -11.81 32.92
C PRO A 396 -7.77 -10.62 33.49
N ARG A 397 -6.59 -10.34 32.93
CA ARG A 397 -5.78 -9.15 33.26
C ARG A 397 -6.25 -7.88 32.56
N LEU A 398 -7.17 -7.97 31.61
CA LEU A 398 -7.70 -6.82 30.87
C LEU A 398 -8.88 -6.21 31.63
N THR A 399 -8.95 -4.89 31.62
CA THR A 399 -10.14 -4.14 32.06
C THR A 399 -10.93 -3.73 30.81
N VAL A 400 -12.17 -4.21 30.69
CA VAL A 400 -13.06 -3.82 29.60
C VAL A 400 -13.56 -2.41 29.88
N VAL A 401 -13.19 -1.46 29.02
CA VAL A 401 -13.61 -0.05 29.12
C VAL A 401 -14.96 0.15 28.47
N SER A 402 -15.20 -0.52 27.34
CA SER A 402 -16.48 -0.49 26.63
C SER A 402 -16.64 -1.75 25.80
N SER A 403 -17.86 -2.12 25.50
CA SER A 403 -18.18 -3.22 24.58
C SER A 403 -19.43 -2.88 23.77
N GLY A 404 -19.63 -3.54 22.67
CA GLY A 404 -20.79 -3.38 21.79
C GLY A 404 -20.64 -4.20 20.52
N LEU A 405 -21.77 -4.46 19.89
CA LEU A 405 -21.80 -5.17 18.62
C LEU A 405 -21.17 -4.34 17.51
N ALA A 406 -20.36 -5.00 16.71
CA ALA A 406 -19.71 -4.39 15.56
C ALA A 406 -19.67 -5.35 14.37
N VAL A 407 -19.58 -4.80 13.16
CA VAL A 407 -19.15 -5.51 11.96
C VAL A 407 -17.74 -5.07 11.64
N ILE A 408 -16.86 -6.04 11.49
CA ILE A 408 -15.46 -5.83 11.07
C ILE A 408 -15.17 -6.59 9.77
N LEU A 409 -14.08 -6.24 9.10
CA LEU A 409 -13.53 -7.05 8.01
C LEU A 409 -12.42 -7.94 8.57
N ASP A 410 -12.42 -9.19 8.18
CA ASP A 410 -11.25 -10.04 8.36
C ASP A 410 -10.18 -9.73 7.28
N ASP A 411 -9.02 -10.39 7.36
CA ASP A 411 -7.89 -10.20 6.44
C ASP A 411 -8.25 -10.48 4.96
N PHE A 412 -9.41 -11.09 4.71
CA PHE A 412 -9.93 -11.43 3.38
C PHE A 412 -11.12 -10.56 2.94
N TYR A 413 -11.32 -9.41 3.61
CA TYR A 413 -12.47 -8.51 3.39
C TYR A 413 -13.85 -9.18 3.57
N ARG A 414 -13.95 -10.26 4.36
CA ARG A 414 -15.23 -10.83 4.75
C ARG A 414 -15.75 -10.11 5.98
N GLU A 415 -17.01 -9.75 5.94
CA GLU A 415 -17.68 -9.12 7.08
C GLU A 415 -17.96 -10.16 8.17
N LYS A 416 -17.58 -9.84 9.39
CA LYS A 416 -17.90 -10.61 10.60
C LYS A 416 -18.56 -9.71 11.62
N GLN A 417 -19.65 -10.18 12.20
CA GLN A 417 -20.29 -9.53 13.33
C GLN A 417 -19.63 -10.03 14.62
N VAL A 418 -19.20 -9.13 15.48
CA VAL A 418 -18.41 -9.40 16.68
C VAL A 418 -18.83 -8.48 17.82
N TYR A 419 -18.46 -8.86 19.07
CA TYR A 419 -18.47 -7.96 20.23
C TYR A 419 -17.14 -7.27 20.40
#